data_45976d0ccc6353c614e6abe76f91f8bb
#
_entry.id   45976d0ccc6353c614e6abe76f91f8bb
#
_cell.length_a   1.000
_cell.length_b   1.000
_cell.length_c   1.000
_cell.angle_alpha   90.00
_cell.angle_beta   90.00
_cell.angle_gamma   90.00
#
_symmetry.space_group_name_H-M   'P 1'
#
loop_
_entity.id
_entity.type
_entity.pdbx_description
1 polymer ?
#
loop_
_entity_poly.entity_id
_entity_poly.type
_entity_poly.pdbx_seq_one_letter_code
_entity_poly.pdbx_strand_id
1 'polypeptide(L)'
;MKGSRPEQAVLTRDTDMSKTDDTRAVIEGMVDGLNDHRIGDIGEFFSENFRWMGNQGCGQKIGLREFQDNWQRPFQAAFSDKVCIDEARLYMGEWAAAFGRQEATHSGEFLGIKATGKRIEIRYMDFWKVVDGKIVDNWVWTCSTVKAGKPMTAATALPQHLNKRG
;
A
#
# COMPACT_ATOMS: atom_id res chain seq x y z
N MET A 1 -34.40 9.93 -12.61
CA MET A 1 -33.29 8.96 -12.84
C MET A 1 -32.97 8.31 -11.48
N LYS A 2 -33.29 7.04 -11.31
CA LYS A 2 -32.93 6.30 -10.09
C LYS A 2 -31.48 5.86 -10.26
N GLY A 3 -30.56 6.47 -9.52
CA GLY A 3 -29.18 6.01 -9.47
C GLY A 3 -29.14 4.60 -8.86
N SER A 4 -28.66 3.63 -9.61
CA SER A 4 -28.39 2.28 -9.10
C SER A 4 -27.30 2.40 -8.02
N ARG A 5 -27.59 1.95 -6.80
CA ARG A 5 -26.55 1.74 -5.78
C ARG A 5 -25.49 0.80 -6.37
N PRO A 6 -24.20 1.10 -6.18
CA PRO A 6 -23.16 0.13 -6.53
C PRO A 6 -23.44 -1.15 -5.73
N GLU A 7 -23.38 -2.28 -6.42
CA GLU A 7 -23.54 -3.60 -5.82
C GLU A 7 -22.49 -3.78 -4.74
N GLN A 8 -22.95 -3.91 -3.49
CA GLN A 8 -22.04 -4.19 -2.37
C GLN A 8 -21.61 -5.65 -2.50
N ALA A 9 -20.31 -5.89 -2.59
CA ALA A 9 -19.77 -7.24 -2.49
C ALA A 9 -20.07 -7.79 -1.09
N VAL A 10 -21.10 -8.62 -0.97
CA VAL A 10 -21.37 -9.37 0.25
C VAL A 10 -20.51 -10.61 0.19
N LEU A 11 -19.53 -10.66 1.08
CA LEU A 11 -18.65 -11.82 1.23
C LEU A 11 -19.43 -12.94 1.93
N THR A 12 -19.90 -13.93 1.17
CA THR A 12 -20.66 -15.08 1.68
C THR A 12 -19.73 -16.24 2.03
N ARG A 13 -20.24 -17.19 2.86
CA ARG A 13 -19.47 -18.37 3.31
C ARG A 13 -19.11 -19.38 2.21
N ASP A 14 -19.69 -19.27 1.02
CA ASP A 14 -19.40 -20.14 -0.13
C ASP A 14 -18.22 -19.61 -0.95
N THR A 15 -17.19 -19.11 -0.26
CA THR A 15 -15.97 -18.63 -0.89
C THR A 15 -15.21 -19.80 -1.48
N ASP A 16 -14.97 -19.76 -2.78
CA ASP A 16 -14.17 -20.75 -3.49
C ASP A 16 -12.75 -20.84 -2.88
N MET A 17 -12.46 -21.98 -2.25
CA MET A 17 -11.16 -22.20 -1.59
C MET A 17 -10.00 -22.13 -2.58
N SER A 18 -10.21 -22.53 -3.84
CA SER A 18 -9.21 -22.43 -4.90
C SER A 18 -8.83 -20.98 -5.16
N LYS A 19 -9.80 -20.07 -5.27
CA LYS A 19 -9.53 -18.63 -5.42
C LYS A 19 -8.82 -18.04 -4.19
N THR A 20 -9.13 -18.53 -3.01
CA THR A 20 -8.47 -18.10 -1.78
C THR A 20 -6.99 -18.49 -1.78
N ASP A 21 -6.67 -19.71 -2.22
CA ASP A 21 -5.29 -20.20 -2.30
C ASP A 21 -4.50 -19.48 -3.39
N ASP A 22 -5.12 -19.21 -4.55
CA ASP A 22 -4.53 -18.43 -5.63
C ASP A 22 -4.22 -16.99 -5.16
N THR A 23 -5.18 -16.35 -4.47
CA THR A 23 -5.00 -15.01 -3.89
C THR A 23 -3.86 -15.00 -2.87
N ARG A 24 -3.81 -16.02 -2.01
CA ARG A 24 -2.72 -16.17 -1.03
C ARG A 24 -1.36 -16.24 -1.72
N ALA A 25 -1.21 -17.10 -2.72
CA ALA A 25 0.06 -17.29 -3.43
C ALA A 25 0.55 -15.98 -4.09
N VAL A 26 -0.36 -15.21 -4.70
CA VAL A 26 -0.03 -13.91 -5.31
C VAL A 26 0.45 -12.90 -4.26
N ILE A 27 -0.27 -12.77 -3.15
CA ILE A 27 0.07 -11.78 -2.11
C ILE A 27 1.36 -12.17 -1.37
N GLU A 28 1.53 -13.43 -1.03
CA GLU A 28 2.76 -13.91 -0.38
C GLU A 28 3.97 -13.72 -1.28
N GLY A 29 3.90 -14.09 -2.56
CA GLY A 29 4.97 -13.86 -3.53
C GLY A 29 5.31 -12.38 -3.69
N MET A 30 4.32 -11.49 -3.73
CA MET A 30 4.53 -10.06 -3.81
C MET A 30 5.23 -9.52 -2.55
N VAL A 31 4.81 -9.92 -1.35
CA VAL A 31 5.44 -9.48 -0.09
C VAL A 31 6.88 -9.99 0.03
N ASP A 32 7.13 -11.23 -0.36
CA ASP A 32 8.49 -11.78 -0.40
C ASP A 32 9.38 -10.97 -1.36
N GLY A 33 8.87 -10.64 -2.55
CA GLY A 33 9.57 -9.77 -3.50
C GLY A 33 9.88 -8.37 -2.94
N LEU A 34 8.95 -7.80 -2.16
CA LEU A 34 9.18 -6.51 -1.48
C LEU A 34 10.28 -6.62 -0.40
N ASN A 35 10.28 -7.69 0.39
CA ASN A 35 11.27 -7.91 1.45
C ASN A 35 12.65 -8.28 0.90
N ASP A 36 12.69 -8.94 -0.25
CA ASP A 36 13.93 -9.20 -0.99
C ASP A 36 14.44 -8.00 -1.79
N HIS A 37 13.77 -6.86 -1.69
CA HIS A 37 14.06 -5.62 -2.44
C HIS A 37 14.06 -5.77 -3.98
N ARG A 38 13.33 -6.75 -4.51
CA ARG A 38 13.16 -7.04 -5.95
C ARG A 38 12.08 -6.19 -6.59
N ILE A 39 12.16 -4.87 -6.49
CA ILE A 39 11.08 -3.95 -6.88
C ILE A 39 10.74 -4.00 -8.36
N GLY A 40 11.74 -4.24 -9.21
CA GLY A 40 11.52 -4.40 -10.66
C GLY A 40 10.64 -5.60 -10.99
N ASP A 41 10.82 -6.68 -10.25
CA ASP A 41 10.18 -7.97 -10.52
C ASP A 41 8.77 -8.07 -9.94
N ILE A 42 8.45 -7.34 -8.87
CA ILE A 42 7.11 -7.43 -8.27
C ILE A 42 6.00 -6.94 -9.20
N GLY A 43 6.32 -6.23 -10.27
CA GLY A 43 5.37 -5.88 -11.33
C GLY A 43 4.66 -7.09 -11.94
N GLU A 44 5.26 -8.27 -11.87
CA GLU A 44 4.64 -9.51 -12.32
C GLU A 44 3.36 -9.88 -11.55
N PHE A 45 3.23 -9.43 -10.30
CA PHE A 45 2.05 -9.68 -9.47
C PHE A 45 0.90 -8.73 -9.74
N PHE A 46 1.12 -7.63 -10.46
CA PHE A 46 0.14 -6.58 -10.66
C PHE A 46 -0.42 -6.58 -12.08
N SER A 47 -1.70 -6.20 -12.20
CA SER A 47 -2.31 -5.87 -13.49
C SER A 47 -1.73 -4.56 -14.03
N GLU A 48 -1.62 -4.44 -15.36
CA GLU A 48 -1.25 -3.16 -16.00
C GLU A 48 -2.21 -2.01 -15.64
N ASN A 49 -3.49 -2.34 -15.44
CA ASN A 49 -4.55 -1.40 -15.04
C ASN A 49 -4.71 -1.31 -13.51
N PHE A 50 -3.70 -1.74 -12.75
CA PHE A 50 -3.70 -1.69 -11.30
C PHE A 50 -4.09 -0.33 -10.75
N ARG A 51 -4.90 -0.31 -9.69
CA ARG A 51 -5.30 0.90 -8.99
C ARG A 51 -4.78 0.87 -7.56
N TRP A 52 -3.96 1.85 -7.23
CA TRP A 52 -3.48 2.06 -5.87
C TRP A 52 -4.20 3.25 -5.24
N MET A 53 -4.90 3.01 -4.14
CA MET A 53 -5.63 4.02 -3.37
C MET A 53 -4.92 4.25 -2.05
N GLY A 54 -4.01 5.24 -2.04
CA GLY A 54 -3.34 5.68 -0.81
C GLY A 54 -4.27 6.49 0.09
N ASN A 55 -3.91 6.57 1.36
CA ASN A 55 -4.60 7.43 2.31
C ASN A 55 -4.41 8.92 1.98
N GLN A 56 -5.09 9.78 2.74
CA GLN A 56 -5.07 11.23 2.52
C GLN A 56 -3.64 11.80 2.45
N GLY A 57 -3.36 12.54 1.38
CA GLY A 57 -2.06 13.13 1.07
C GLY A 57 -1.20 12.33 0.10
N CYS A 58 -1.47 11.02 -0.09
CA CYS A 58 -0.75 10.16 -1.04
C CYS A 58 -1.45 10.09 -2.41
N GLY A 59 -2.75 10.35 -2.45
CA GLY A 59 -3.58 10.32 -3.66
C GLY A 59 -3.78 8.92 -4.23
N GLN A 60 -4.29 8.87 -5.45
CA GLN A 60 -4.46 7.64 -6.22
C GLN A 60 -3.36 7.52 -7.27
N LYS A 61 -3.06 6.28 -7.66
CA LYS A 61 -2.24 5.95 -8.82
C LYS A 61 -3.02 4.97 -9.69
N ILE A 62 -3.19 5.30 -10.95
CA ILE A 62 -3.95 4.50 -11.91
C ILE A 62 -3.00 3.95 -12.97
N GLY A 63 -2.87 2.64 -13.00
CA GLY A 63 -1.91 1.92 -13.81
C GLY A 63 -0.61 1.59 -13.05
N LEU A 64 -0.07 0.41 -13.36
CA LEU A 64 1.14 -0.10 -12.73
C LEU A 64 2.32 0.86 -12.86
N ARG A 65 2.51 1.41 -14.05
CA ARG A 65 3.61 2.33 -14.32
C ARG A 65 3.53 3.61 -13.47
N GLU A 66 2.33 4.22 -13.39
CA GLU A 66 2.12 5.41 -12.57
C GLU A 66 2.41 5.11 -11.09
N PHE A 67 1.91 3.97 -10.60
CA PHE A 67 2.19 3.53 -9.23
C PHE A 67 3.69 3.35 -8.98
N GLN A 68 4.40 2.65 -9.87
CA GLN A 68 5.83 2.41 -9.72
C GLN A 68 6.65 3.71 -9.78
N ASP A 69 6.37 4.60 -10.72
CA ASP A 69 7.17 5.81 -10.93
C ASP A 69 6.88 6.89 -9.87
N ASN A 70 5.63 7.03 -9.44
CA ASN A 70 5.20 8.12 -8.57
C ASN A 70 5.00 7.73 -7.10
N TRP A 71 5.13 6.45 -6.77
CA TRP A 71 5.03 5.98 -5.38
C TRP A 71 6.08 4.94 -5.02
N GLN A 72 6.08 3.79 -5.68
CA GLN A 72 6.87 2.63 -5.25
C GLN A 72 8.38 2.90 -5.27
N ARG A 73 8.92 3.36 -6.41
CA ARG A 73 10.35 3.66 -6.54
C ARG A 73 10.82 4.81 -5.65
N PRO A 74 10.12 5.98 -5.60
CA PRO A 74 10.46 7.03 -4.64
C PRO A 74 10.42 6.57 -3.19
N PHE A 75 9.41 5.80 -2.81
CA PHE A 75 9.28 5.24 -1.47
C PHE A 75 10.45 4.31 -1.13
N GLN A 76 10.79 3.40 -2.03
CA GLN A 76 11.90 2.48 -1.85
C GLN A 76 13.27 3.19 -1.81
N ALA A 77 13.45 4.23 -2.61
CA ALA A 77 14.69 5.02 -2.59
C ALA A 77 14.87 5.76 -1.26
N ALA A 78 13.77 6.24 -0.67
CA ALA A 78 13.81 6.93 0.61
C ALA A 78 13.97 5.99 1.81
N PHE A 79 13.56 4.71 1.67
CA PHE A 79 13.52 3.70 2.72
C PHE A 79 14.13 2.37 2.21
N SER A 80 15.38 2.43 1.76
CA SER A 80 16.05 1.34 1.00
C SER A 80 16.27 0.05 1.81
N ASP A 81 16.31 0.16 3.14
CA ASP A 81 16.44 -0.97 4.08
C ASP A 81 15.10 -1.42 4.68
N LYS A 82 14.01 -1.06 4.01
CA LYS A 82 12.65 -1.35 4.48
C LYS A 82 12.39 -2.85 4.59
N VAL A 83 11.80 -3.26 5.72
CA VAL A 83 11.27 -4.61 5.95
C VAL A 83 9.79 -4.50 6.32
N CYS A 84 8.95 -5.28 5.63
CA CYS A 84 7.53 -5.44 5.94
C CYS A 84 7.36 -6.57 6.96
N ILE A 85 6.67 -6.27 8.05
CA ILE A 85 6.38 -7.23 9.12
C ILE A 85 4.86 -7.23 9.32
N ASP A 86 4.20 -8.22 8.71
CA ASP A 86 2.76 -8.41 8.90
C ASP A 86 2.48 -9.04 10.28
N GLU A 87 1.57 -8.43 11.01
CA GLU A 87 1.07 -8.96 12.28
C GLU A 87 -0.07 -9.96 12.02
N ALA A 88 -0.87 -9.74 10.99
CA ALA A 88 -1.84 -10.71 10.49
C ALA A 88 -2.14 -10.50 9.00
N ARG A 89 -2.50 -11.60 8.33
CA ARG A 89 -3.04 -11.63 6.97
C ARG A 89 -4.34 -12.41 6.94
N LEU A 90 -5.27 -11.95 6.12
CA LEU A 90 -6.56 -12.60 5.90
C LEU A 90 -6.74 -12.80 4.40
N TYR A 91 -7.31 -13.95 4.02
CA TYR A 91 -7.56 -14.30 2.63
C TYR A 91 -8.98 -14.84 2.50
N MET A 92 -9.72 -14.35 1.51
CA MET A 92 -11.08 -14.79 1.24
C MET A 92 -11.46 -14.57 -0.22
N GLY A 93 -11.55 -15.64 -1.02
CA GLY A 93 -11.81 -15.54 -2.44
C GLY A 93 -10.78 -14.65 -3.14
N GLU A 94 -11.23 -13.65 -3.85
CA GLU A 94 -10.41 -12.67 -4.57
C GLU A 94 -9.82 -11.57 -3.65
N TRP A 95 -10.04 -11.64 -2.36
CA TRP A 95 -9.66 -10.59 -1.42
C TRP A 95 -8.58 -11.04 -0.45
N ALA A 96 -7.68 -10.13 -0.17
CA ALA A 96 -6.72 -10.25 0.92
C ALA A 96 -6.67 -8.97 1.73
N ALA A 97 -6.34 -9.10 3.00
CA ALA A 97 -6.04 -7.98 3.87
C ALA A 97 -4.86 -8.31 4.76
N ALA A 98 -4.06 -7.29 5.08
CA ALA A 98 -3.02 -7.40 6.09
C ALA A 98 -2.95 -6.13 6.93
N PHE A 99 -2.46 -6.28 8.14
CA PHE A 99 -2.01 -5.14 8.93
C PHE A 99 -0.68 -5.48 9.60
N GLY A 100 0.12 -4.46 9.79
CA GLY A 100 1.45 -4.64 10.33
C GLY A 100 2.23 -3.35 10.38
N ARG A 101 3.53 -3.47 10.28
CA ARG A 101 4.45 -2.35 10.25
C ARG A 101 5.56 -2.57 9.24
N GLN A 102 6.08 -1.48 8.74
CA GLN A 102 7.36 -1.43 8.03
C GLN A 102 8.38 -0.77 8.95
N GLU A 103 9.55 -1.35 9.04
CA GLU A 103 10.69 -0.76 9.74
C GLU A 103 11.74 -0.36 8.71
N ALA A 104 12.23 0.87 8.79
CA ALA A 104 13.19 1.40 7.82
C ALA A 104 14.04 2.53 8.41
N THR A 105 15.14 2.85 7.73
CA THR A 105 15.87 4.10 7.94
C THR A 105 15.40 5.13 6.91
N HIS A 106 15.01 6.34 7.34
CA HIS A 106 14.68 7.45 6.45
C HIS A 106 15.98 8.03 5.86
N SER A 107 16.47 7.39 4.79
CA SER A 107 17.77 7.65 4.16
C SER A 107 17.71 8.55 2.92
N GLY A 108 16.52 8.74 2.32
CA GLY A 108 16.30 9.60 1.16
C GLY A 108 15.19 10.63 1.39
N GLU A 109 15.08 11.60 0.48
CA GLU A 109 13.95 12.55 0.51
C GLU A 109 12.65 11.84 0.12
N PHE A 110 11.57 12.10 0.88
CA PHE A 110 10.25 11.56 0.57
C PHE A 110 9.14 12.59 0.87
N LEU A 111 8.27 12.82 -0.11
CA LEU A 111 7.16 13.79 -0.02
C LEU A 111 7.61 15.19 0.44
N GLY A 112 8.76 15.66 -0.02
CA GLY A 112 9.32 16.96 0.35
C GLY A 112 10.01 17.00 1.72
N ILE A 113 10.12 15.87 2.40
CA ILE A 113 10.83 15.74 3.67
C ILE A 113 12.22 15.19 3.41
N LYS A 114 13.24 15.98 3.74
CA LYS A 114 14.65 15.57 3.59
C LYS A 114 14.98 14.37 4.48
N ALA A 115 15.91 13.54 4.04
CA ALA A 115 16.44 12.42 4.80
C ALA A 115 16.82 12.84 6.22
N THR A 116 16.34 12.09 7.21
CA THR A 116 16.64 12.36 8.64
C THR A 116 17.69 11.41 9.21
N GLY A 117 18.03 10.34 8.52
CA GLY A 117 18.88 9.25 8.99
C GLY A 117 18.30 8.46 10.16
N LYS A 118 17.05 8.70 10.53
CA LYS A 118 16.42 8.06 11.69
C LYS A 118 15.76 6.74 11.32
N ARG A 119 15.81 5.80 12.24
CA ARG A 119 14.97 4.60 12.23
C ARG A 119 13.51 5.01 12.43
N ILE A 120 12.63 4.57 11.58
CA ILE A 120 11.19 4.86 11.62
C ILE A 120 10.39 3.57 11.61
N GLU A 121 9.17 3.67 12.09
CA GLU A 121 8.14 2.66 11.97
C GLU A 121 6.95 3.25 11.22
N ILE A 122 6.47 2.55 10.21
CA ILE A 122 5.30 2.90 9.40
C ILE A 122 4.25 1.82 9.63
N ARG A 123 3.21 2.12 10.39
CA ARG A 123 2.06 1.23 10.54
C ARG A 123 1.24 1.25 9.28
N TYR A 124 0.74 0.09 8.85
CA TYR A 124 -0.12 -0.03 7.68
C TYR A 124 -1.27 -0.99 7.90
N MET A 125 -2.28 -0.78 7.07
CA MET A 125 -3.38 -1.69 6.82
C MET A 125 -3.62 -1.67 5.32
N ASP A 126 -3.55 -2.84 4.71
CA ASP A 126 -3.71 -3.03 3.27
C ASP A 126 -4.89 -3.94 2.97
N PHE A 127 -5.62 -3.61 1.91
CA PHE A 127 -6.61 -4.47 1.28
C PHE A 127 -6.26 -4.62 -0.19
N TRP A 128 -6.23 -5.85 -0.66
CA TRP A 128 -5.96 -6.15 -2.08
C TRP A 128 -7.13 -6.89 -2.69
N LYS A 129 -7.37 -6.62 -3.97
CA LYS A 129 -8.21 -7.46 -4.81
C LYS A 129 -7.35 -8.14 -5.85
N VAL A 130 -7.48 -9.47 -5.95
CA VAL A 130 -6.77 -10.32 -6.91
C VAL A 130 -7.79 -10.89 -7.88
N VAL A 131 -7.54 -10.73 -9.18
CA VAL A 131 -8.37 -11.29 -10.26
C VAL A 131 -7.43 -11.92 -11.27
N ASP A 132 -7.71 -13.14 -11.67
CA ASP A 132 -6.92 -13.90 -12.67
C ASP A 132 -5.41 -13.90 -12.35
N GLY A 133 -5.07 -14.13 -11.09
CA GLY A 133 -3.69 -14.20 -10.62
C GLY A 133 -2.93 -12.88 -10.59
N LYS A 134 -3.64 -11.73 -10.68
CA LYS A 134 -3.05 -10.39 -10.65
C LYS A 134 -3.74 -9.50 -9.62
N ILE A 135 -2.97 -8.71 -8.91
CA ILE A 135 -3.49 -7.65 -8.05
C ILE A 135 -4.02 -6.52 -8.93
N VAL A 136 -5.32 -6.28 -8.85
CA VAL A 136 -6.01 -5.23 -9.63
C VAL A 136 -6.25 -3.97 -8.82
N ASP A 137 -6.43 -4.09 -7.51
CA ASP A 137 -6.66 -2.98 -6.59
C ASP A 137 -5.87 -3.16 -5.30
N ASN A 138 -5.41 -2.05 -4.74
CA ASN A 138 -4.85 -1.99 -3.38
C ASN A 138 -5.32 -0.72 -2.68
N TRP A 139 -5.97 -0.87 -1.54
CA TRP A 139 -6.31 0.22 -0.62
C TRP A 139 -5.34 0.19 0.54
N VAL A 140 -4.65 1.31 0.76
CA VAL A 140 -3.60 1.41 1.76
C VAL A 140 -3.94 2.47 2.79
N TRP A 141 -3.87 2.10 4.04
CA TRP A 141 -3.87 3.03 5.15
C TRP A 141 -2.52 2.97 5.86
N THR A 142 -1.78 4.07 5.87
CA THR A 142 -0.49 4.15 6.55
C THR A 142 -0.46 5.27 7.57
N CYS A 143 0.24 5.04 8.68
CA CYS A 143 0.54 6.05 9.69
C CYS A 143 2.02 5.92 10.08
N SER A 144 2.80 6.97 9.87
CA SER A 144 4.22 6.96 10.22
C SER A 144 4.43 7.53 11.61
N THR A 145 5.14 6.80 12.46
CA THR A 145 5.63 7.29 13.75
C THR A 145 7.15 7.30 13.75
N VAL A 146 7.74 8.46 13.99
CA VAL A 146 9.18 8.52 14.30
C VAL A 146 9.34 8.06 15.73
N LYS A 147 10.14 7.01 15.99
CA LYS A 147 10.50 6.59 17.36
C LYS A 147 11.36 7.64 18.04
N ALA A 148 10.84 8.83 18.24
CA ALA A 148 11.29 9.88 19.17
C ALA A 148 10.34 11.09 19.05
N GLY A 149 9.17 11.00 19.62
CA GLY A 149 8.50 12.16 20.20
C GLY A 149 7.47 12.94 19.42
N LYS A 150 7.11 12.62 18.15
CA LYS A 150 5.85 13.12 17.56
C LYS A 150 5.40 12.26 16.38
N PRO A 151 4.11 11.88 16.31
CA PRO A 151 3.59 11.21 15.14
C PRO A 151 3.64 12.15 13.92
N MET A 152 4.25 11.70 12.83
CA MET A 152 4.08 12.33 11.53
C MET A 152 2.75 11.81 10.96
N THR A 153 1.68 12.56 11.16
CA THR A 153 0.44 12.32 10.45
C THR A 153 0.55 12.94 9.06
N ALA A 154 -0.08 12.35 8.05
CA ALA A 154 -0.14 12.93 6.69
C ALA A 154 -0.63 14.41 6.70
N ALA A 155 -1.36 14.82 7.73
CA ALA A 155 -1.79 16.19 7.96
C ALA A 155 -0.63 17.17 8.24
N THR A 156 0.54 16.69 8.69
CA THR A 156 1.71 17.54 8.94
C THR A 156 2.59 17.75 7.69
N ALA A 157 2.35 16.97 6.65
CA ALA A 157 3.09 17.05 5.37
C ALA A 157 2.43 17.98 4.33
N LEU A 158 1.25 18.52 4.62
CA LEU A 158 0.62 19.51 3.72
C LEU A 158 1.21 20.89 3.96
N PRO A 159 1.68 21.58 2.92
CA PRO A 159 2.09 22.97 3.02
C PRO A 159 0.92 23.84 3.53
N GLN A 160 1.15 24.66 4.55
CA GLN A 160 0.11 25.47 5.23
C GLN A 160 -0.56 26.54 4.32
N HIS A 161 -0.19 26.64 3.04
CA HIS A 161 -0.74 27.65 2.12
C HIS A 161 -2.10 27.27 1.50
N LEU A 162 -2.64 26.07 1.75
CA LEU A 162 -3.96 25.67 1.26
C LEU A 162 -5.11 25.95 2.22
N ASN A 163 -4.83 26.53 3.40
CA ASN A 163 -5.86 26.80 4.42
C ASN A 163 -6.31 28.27 4.47
N LYS A 164 -6.13 29.03 3.38
CA LYS A 164 -6.65 30.40 3.26
C LYS A 164 -7.62 30.51 2.10
N ARG A 165 -8.82 30.00 2.27
CA ARG A 165 -10.03 30.58 1.65
C ARG A 165 -11.16 30.47 2.67
N GLY A 166 -11.52 31.68 3.13
CA GLY A 166 -12.63 31.95 4.03
C GLY A 166 -13.99 31.64 3.46
#